data_0b1fcd7c8ef7071f92f82059ac8ac72d
#
_entry.id   0b1fcd7c8ef7071f92f82059ac8ac72d
#
_cell.length_a   1.000
_cell.length_b   1.000
_cell.length_c   1.000
_cell.angle_alpha   90.00
_cell.angle_beta   90.00
_cell.angle_gamma   90.00
#
_symmetry.space_group_name_H-M   'P 1'
#
loop_
_entity.id
_entity.type
_entity.pdbx_description
1 polymer ?
#
loop_
_entity_poly.entity_id
_entity_poly.type
_entity_poly.pdbx_seq_one_letter_code
_entity_poly.pdbx_strand_id
1 'polypeptide(L)'
;MSKERDLMLRAGWMHLVEGQTQEAVARRLGLTRAKVNRLIADCRASGLMRITIDVQARLALQEESALKQRYGLQDAWVVPAAETREAAITGVAAAAGSYVSDHLAPGQVLALGWGAR
;
A
#
# COMPACT_ATOMS: atom_id res chain seq x y z
N MET A 1 -29.27 -6.59 -13.93
CA MET A 1 -28.25 -5.72 -13.31
C MET A 1 -28.30 -4.36 -14.00
N SER A 2 -28.26 -3.26 -13.24
CA SER A 2 -28.25 -1.92 -13.85
C SER A 2 -26.94 -1.67 -14.61
N LYS A 3 -27.01 -0.81 -15.63
CA LYS A 3 -25.82 -0.43 -16.40
C LYS A 3 -24.72 0.18 -15.52
N GLU A 4 -25.11 1.01 -14.56
CA GLU A 4 -24.18 1.65 -13.63
C GLU A 4 -23.50 0.62 -12.73
N ARG A 5 -24.25 -0.35 -12.23
CA ARG A 5 -23.69 -1.44 -11.40
C ARG A 5 -22.72 -2.31 -12.21
N ASP A 6 -23.04 -2.60 -13.46
CA ASP A 6 -22.15 -3.34 -14.36
C ASP A 6 -20.85 -2.57 -14.61
N LEU A 7 -20.94 -1.28 -14.85
CA LEU A 7 -19.75 -0.43 -15.02
C LEU A 7 -18.88 -0.36 -13.75
N MET A 8 -19.50 -0.25 -12.58
CA MET A 8 -18.77 -0.30 -11.30
C MET A 8 -17.99 -1.60 -11.16
N LEU A 9 -18.64 -2.72 -11.44
CA LEU A 9 -18.01 -4.03 -11.34
C LEU A 9 -16.85 -4.18 -12.33
N ARG A 10 -17.04 -3.78 -13.59
CA ARG A 10 -15.98 -3.85 -14.61
C ARG A 10 -14.81 -2.95 -14.30
N ALA A 11 -15.06 -1.72 -13.90
CA ALA A 11 -13.99 -0.79 -13.51
C ALA A 11 -13.22 -1.30 -12.30
N GLY A 12 -13.93 -1.77 -11.28
CA GLY A 12 -13.32 -2.36 -10.09
C GLY A 12 -12.47 -3.59 -10.41
N TRP A 13 -13.01 -4.49 -11.23
CA TRP A 13 -12.29 -5.68 -11.64
C TRP A 13 -11.00 -5.36 -12.41
N MET A 14 -11.09 -4.53 -13.43
CA MET A 14 -9.93 -4.15 -14.25
C MET A 14 -8.84 -3.49 -13.42
N HIS A 15 -9.21 -2.59 -12.50
CA HIS A 15 -8.24 -1.86 -11.71
C HIS A 15 -7.71 -2.65 -10.52
N LEU A 16 -8.60 -3.23 -9.71
CA LEU A 16 -8.23 -3.86 -8.43
C LEU A 16 -7.74 -5.30 -8.60
N VAL A 17 -8.25 -6.03 -9.57
CA VAL A 17 -7.89 -7.45 -9.79
C VAL A 17 -6.88 -7.60 -10.92
N GLU A 18 -7.13 -7.00 -12.08
CA GLU A 18 -6.22 -7.08 -13.22
C GLU A 18 -5.04 -6.12 -13.16
N GLY A 19 -5.03 -5.17 -12.23
CA GLY A 19 -3.92 -4.23 -12.04
C GLY A 19 -3.79 -3.17 -13.12
N GLN A 20 -4.84 -2.90 -13.90
CA GLN A 20 -4.81 -1.85 -14.92
C GLN A 20 -4.85 -0.47 -14.28
N THR A 21 -4.19 0.51 -14.89
CA THR A 21 -4.27 1.89 -14.44
C THR A 21 -5.68 2.46 -14.68
N GLN A 22 -6.05 3.48 -13.91
CA GLN A 22 -7.34 4.13 -14.12
C GLN A 22 -7.48 4.72 -15.53
N GLU A 23 -6.38 5.21 -16.10
CA GLU A 23 -6.34 5.71 -17.47
C GLU A 23 -6.59 4.61 -18.50
N ALA A 24 -5.98 3.44 -18.30
CA ALA A 24 -6.20 2.28 -19.18
C ALA A 24 -7.65 1.79 -19.10
N VAL A 25 -8.21 1.74 -17.90
CA VAL A 25 -9.62 1.37 -17.69
C VAL A 25 -10.54 2.38 -18.37
N ALA A 26 -10.25 3.67 -18.23
CA ALA A 26 -11.04 4.73 -18.89
C ALA A 26 -11.07 4.57 -20.41
N ARG A 27 -9.92 4.30 -21.01
CA ARG A 27 -9.82 4.06 -22.45
C ARG A 27 -10.64 2.84 -22.88
N ARG A 28 -10.53 1.74 -22.14
CA ARG A 28 -11.25 0.49 -22.48
C ARG A 28 -12.76 0.63 -22.35
N LEU A 29 -13.22 1.39 -21.38
CA LEU A 29 -14.66 1.58 -21.13
C LEU A 29 -15.24 2.80 -21.86
N GLY A 30 -14.40 3.59 -22.52
CA GLY A 30 -14.83 4.81 -23.19
C GLY A 30 -15.31 5.88 -22.21
N LEU A 31 -14.66 5.97 -21.05
CA LEU A 31 -15.02 6.89 -19.97
C LEU A 31 -13.86 7.83 -19.66
N THR A 32 -14.12 8.87 -18.88
CA THR A 32 -13.08 9.73 -18.33
C THR A 32 -12.42 9.07 -17.12
N ARG A 33 -11.19 9.46 -16.83
CA ARG A 33 -10.48 8.99 -15.61
C ARG A 33 -11.25 9.35 -14.34
N ALA A 34 -11.83 10.56 -14.29
CA ALA A 34 -12.65 11.00 -13.16
C ALA A 34 -13.85 10.08 -12.94
N LYS A 35 -14.55 9.68 -14.01
CA LYS A 35 -15.67 8.75 -13.93
C LYS A 35 -15.22 7.38 -13.45
N VAL A 36 -14.09 6.87 -13.95
CA VAL A 36 -13.52 5.59 -13.51
C VAL A 36 -13.16 5.62 -12.02
N ASN A 37 -12.51 6.67 -11.56
CA ASN A 37 -12.18 6.84 -10.14
C ASN A 37 -13.42 6.79 -9.25
N ARG A 38 -14.48 7.46 -9.66
CA ARG A 38 -15.77 7.46 -8.96
C ARG A 38 -16.41 6.07 -8.96
N LEU A 39 -16.41 5.38 -10.10
CA LEU A 39 -16.94 4.02 -10.19
C LEU A 39 -16.22 3.04 -9.26
N ILE A 40 -14.89 3.14 -9.17
CA ILE A 40 -14.08 2.30 -8.28
C ILE A 40 -14.42 2.60 -6.82
N ALA A 41 -14.54 3.87 -6.45
CA ALA A 41 -14.93 4.28 -5.10
C ALA A 41 -16.33 3.78 -4.74
N ASP A 42 -17.29 3.92 -5.66
CA ASP A 42 -18.67 3.46 -5.46
C ASP A 42 -18.74 1.93 -5.38
N CYS A 43 -17.90 1.22 -6.14
CA CYS A 43 -17.80 -0.23 -6.10
C CYS A 43 -17.42 -0.72 -4.70
N ARG A 44 -16.48 -0.05 -4.05
CA ARG A 44 -16.09 -0.36 -2.67
C ARG A 44 -17.16 0.07 -1.66
N ALA A 45 -17.68 1.28 -1.81
CA ALA A 45 -18.69 1.82 -0.89
C ALA A 45 -19.99 1.00 -0.89
N SER A 46 -20.40 0.47 -2.04
CA SER A 46 -21.59 -0.37 -2.16
C SER A 46 -21.42 -1.79 -1.63
N GLY A 47 -20.19 -2.21 -1.31
CA GLY A 47 -19.89 -3.57 -0.90
C GLY A 47 -19.87 -4.58 -2.05
N LEU A 48 -19.95 -4.11 -3.30
CA LEU A 48 -19.88 -4.99 -4.47
C LEU A 48 -18.51 -5.66 -4.56
N MET A 49 -17.45 -4.96 -4.17
CA MET A 49 -16.12 -5.51 -3.96
C MET A 49 -15.62 -5.14 -2.57
N ARG A 50 -15.01 -6.09 -1.90
CA ARG A 50 -14.43 -5.90 -0.56
C ARG A 50 -12.94 -6.17 -0.60
N ILE A 51 -12.17 -5.30 0.05
CA ILE A 51 -10.74 -5.50 0.22
C ILE A 51 -10.52 -5.92 1.68
N THR A 52 -9.93 -7.09 1.87
CA THR A 52 -9.58 -7.58 3.19
C THR A 52 -8.06 -7.50 3.35
N ILE A 53 -7.63 -6.83 4.40
CA ILE A 53 -6.22 -6.71 4.74
C ILE A 53 -6.01 -7.45 6.06
N ASP A 54 -4.93 -8.21 6.15
CA ASP A 54 -4.54 -8.85 7.39
C ASP A 54 -4.47 -7.82 8.54
N VAL A 55 -4.99 -8.20 9.71
CA VAL A 55 -5.14 -7.28 10.85
C VAL A 55 -3.78 -6.74 11.29
N GLN A 56 -2.76 -7.59 11.37
CA GLN A 56 -1.43 -7.16 11.82
C GLN A 56 -0.77 -6.22 10.81
N ALA A 57 -0.92 -6.52 9.52
CA ALA A 57 -0.43 -5.64 8.46
C ALA A 57 -1.13 -4.27 8.49
N ARG A 58 -2.45 -4.27 8.69
CA ARG A 58 -3.22 -3.02 8.79
C ARG A 58 -2.78 -2.17 9.97
N LEU A 59 -2.59 -2.79 11.15
CA LEU A 59 -2.14 -2.09 12.34
C LEU A 59 -0.75 -1.48 12.13
N ALA A 60 0.17 -2.21 11.51
CA ALA A 60 1.51 -1.71 11.18
C ALA A 60 1.43 -0.47 10.29
N LEU A 61 0.60 -0.49 9.24
CA LEU A 61 0.42 0.65 8.34
C LEU A 61 -0.21 1.86 9.05
N GLN A 62 -1.14 1.64 9.96
CA GLN A 62 -1.73 2.70 10.78
C GLN A 62 -0.69 3.33 11.71
N GLU A 63 0.17 2.53 12.29
CA GLU A 63 1.28 3.02 13.14
C GLU A 63 2.29 3.83 12.34
N GLU A 64 2.62 3.42 11.12
CA GLU A 64 3.48 4.20 10.22
C GLU A 64 2.93 5.61 10.01
N SER A 65 1.64 5.71 9.70
CA SER A 65 0.97 7.00 9.48
C SER A 65 1.00 7.86 10.74
N ALA A 66 0.73 7.25 11.91
CA ALA A 66 0.75 7.96 13.19
C ALA A 66 2.15 8.48 13.54
N LEU A 67 3.19 7.69 13.32
CA LEU A 67 4.58 8.09 13.54
C LEU A 67 5.00 9.25 12.63
N LYS A 68 4.65 9.16 11.35
CA LYS A 68 4.95 10.25 10.40
C LYS A 68 4.30 11.57 10.82
N GLN A 69 3.04 11.52 11.23
CA GLN A 69 2.31 12.71 11.69
C GLN A 69 2.88 13.27 12.98
N ARG A 70 3.14 12.43 13.95
CA ARG A 70 3.60 12.86 15.29
C ARG A 70 4.99 13.48 15.27
N TYR A 71 5.90 12.92 14.49
CA TYR A 71 7.31 13.33 14.48
C TYR A 71 7.73 14.08 13.23
N GLY A 72 6.80 14.37 12.31
CA GLY A 72 7.10 15.06 11.06
C GLY A 72 8.04 14.31 10.15
N LEU A 73 7.97 12.97 10.14
CA LEU A 73 8.85 12.12 9.34
C LEU A 73 8.37 12.06 7.89
N GLN A 74 9.32 12.04 6.95
CA GLN A 74 9.02 11.80 5.55
C GLN A 74 8.55 10.37 5.32
N ASP A 75 9.22 9.41 5.96
CA ASP A 75 8.92 7.99 5.87
C ASP A 75 8.99 7.33 7.23
N ALA A 76 8.21 6.28 7.40
CA ALA A 76 8.28 5.37 8.55
C ALA A 76 7.90 3.97 8.06
N TRP A 77 8.61 2.98 8.52
CA TRP A 77 8.36 1.59 8.19
C TRP A 77 8.14 0.81 9.48
N VAL A 78 6.94 0.29 9.66
CA VAL A 78 6.59 -0.53 10.82
C VAL A 78 6.39 -1.96 10.34
N VAL A 79 7.17 -2.86 10.89
CA VAL A 79 7.06 -4.29 10.58
C VAL A 79 5.91 -4.88 11.38
N PRO A 80 5.05 -5.73 10.77
CA PRO A 80 3.96 -6.38 11.51
C PRO A 80 4.49 -7.12 12.73
N ALA A 81 3.67 -7.19 13.79
CA ALA A 81 4.04 -7.86 15.03
C ALA A 81 4.46 -9.30 14.78
N ALA A 82 5.55 -9.72 15.41
CA ALA A 82 6.09 -11.07 15.30
C ALA A 82 5.90 -11.81 16.62
N GLU A 83 5.82 -13.14 16.54
CA GLU A 83 5.61 -13.98 17.74
C GLU A 83 6.84 -14.04 18.63
N THR A 84 8.04 -13.88 18.07
CA THR A 84 9.30 -13.94 18.83
C THR A 84 10.14 -12.70 18.60
N ARG A 85 11.04 -12.44 19.53
CA ARG A 85 12.01 -11.34 19.40
C ARG A 85 12.93 -11.53 18.21
N GLU A 86 13.37 -12.76 17.98
CA GLU A 86 14.25 -13.10 16.85
C GLU A 86 13.56 -12.83 15.51
N ALA A 87 12.29 -13.22 15.39
CA ALA A 87 11.50 -12.96 14.19
C ALA A 87 11.28 -11.45 13.98
N ALA A 88 11.07 -10.69 15.06
CA ALA A 88 10.95 -9.23 15.00
C ALA A 88 12.26 -8.59 14.51
N ILE A 89 13.40 -9.00 15.04
CA ILE A 89 14.71 -8.50 14.62
C ILE A 89 14.96 -8.81 13.15
N THR A 90 14.67 -10.03 12.71
CA THR A 90 14.81 -10.45 11.32
C THR A 90 13.93 -9.59 10.39
N GLY A 91 12.68 -9.35 10.79
CA GLY A 91 11.75 -8.52 10.01
C GLY A 91 12.22 -7.07 9.90
N VAL A 92 12.65 -6.47 11.00
CA VAL A 92 13.18 -5.10 11.01
C VAL A 92 14.46 -5.00 10.18
N ALA A 93 15.36 -5.97 10.31
CA ALA A 93 16.60 -6.00 9.53
C ALA A 93 16.33 -6.10 8.03
N ALA A 94 15.38 -6.93 7.62
CA ALA A 94 14.98 -7.06 6.22
C ALA A 94 14.38 -5.76 5.67
N ALA A 95 13.48 -5.11 6.42
CA ALA A 95 12.89 -3.83 6.04
C ALA A 95 13.94 -2.72 5.93
N ALA A 96 14.86 -2.64 6.90
CA ALA A 96 15.95 -1.66 6.88
C ALA A 96 16.90 -1.90 5.69
N GLY A 97 17.23 -3.15 5.41
CA GLY A 97 18.08 -3.50 4.26
C GLY A 97 17.45 -3.12 2.93
N SER A 98 16.17 -3.39 2.76
CA SER A 98 15.43 -2.99 1.56
C SER A 98 15.39 -1.47 1.40
N TYR A 99 15.08 -0.74 2.48
CA TYR A 99 15.06 0.71 2.46
C TYR A 99 16.40 1.30 2.03
N VAL A 100 17.49 0.84 2.65
CA VAL A 100 18.84 1.31 2.33
C VAL A 100 19.19 1.00 0.88
N SER A 101 18.87 -0.21 0.41
CA SER A 101 19.12 -0.63 -0.96
C SER A 101 18.42 0.26 -1.97
N ASP A 102 17.18 0.65 -1.69
CA ASP A 102 16.37 1.47 -2.60
C ASP A 102 16.76 2.96 -2.58
N HIS A 103 17.37 3.45 -1.48
CA HIS A 103 17.66 4.87 -1.31
C HIS A 103 19.15 5.23 -1.38
N LEU A 104 20.03 4.25 -1.34
CA LEU A 104 21.48 4.49 -1.41
C LEU A 104 21.90 4.69 -2.87
N ALA A 105 22.44 5.86 -3.17
CA ALA A 105 22.92 6.20 -4.52
C ALA A 105 24.44 6.01 -4.64
N PRO A 106 24.97 5.82 -5.87
CA PRO A 106 26.42 5.77 -6.07
C PRO A 106 27.12 7.01 -5.52
N GLY A 107 28.24 6.80 -4.85
CA GLY A 107 29.04 7.88 -4.24
C GLY A 107 28.59 8.31 -2.85
N GLN A 108 27.47 7.81 -2.35
CA GLN A 108 27.03 8.06 -0.98
C GLN A 108 27.79 7.15 0.01
N VAL A 109 27.96 7.66 1.24
CA VAL A 109 28.63 6.93 2.32
C VAL A 109 27.59 6.51 3.34
N LEU A 110 27.57 5.22 3.67
CA LEU A 110 26.75 4.64 4.74
C LEU A 110 27.63 4.31 5.92
N ALA A 111 27.34 4.93 7.07
CA ALA A 111 28.03 4.63 8.32
C ALA A 111 27.18 3.65 9.15
N LEU A 112 27.80 2.59 9.65
CA LEU A 112 27.16 1.58 10.47
C LEU A 112 27.77 1.58 11.86
N GLY A 113 26.92 1.46 12.88
CA GLY A 113 27.33 1.34 14.27
C GLY A 113 26.75 0.07 14.90
N TRP A 114 27.46 -0.43 15.94
CA TRP A 114 26.97 -1.56 16.71
C TRP A 114 26.24 -1.02 17.94
N GLY A 115 24.98 -1.41 18.08
CA GLY A 115 24.22 -1.09 19.28
C GLY A 115 24.62 -1.99 20.45
N ALA A 116 24.55 -1.45 21.66
CA ALA A 116 24.66 -2.25 22.88
C ALA A 116 23.44 -3.17 22.99
N ARG A 117 23.64 -4.40 23.43
CA ARG A 117 22.56 -5.35 23.68
C ARG A 117 21.82 -5.03 24.99
#